data_1b2cd43a487bb749d40736748e0993ba
#
_entry.id   1b2cd43a487bb749d40736748e0993ba
#
_cell.length_a   1.000
_cell.length_b   1.000
_cell.length_c   1.000
_cell.angle_alpha   90.00
_cell.angle_beta   90.00
_cell.angle_gamma   90.00
#
_symmetry.space_group_name_H-M   'P 1'
#
loop_
_entity.id
_entity.type
_entity.pdbx_description
1 polymer ?
#
loop_
_entity_poly.entity_id
_entity_poly.type
_entity_poly.pdbx_seq_one_letter_code
_entity_poly.pdbx_strand_id
1 'polypeptide(L)'
;MKPHIPNLLSLAACGLLLAFSACKSDDDTIPQPSGTQETLASNKEKPAWQDPTDQDMPVSMTAIIRVNLSLSYPQQMAAISESSASGQIPSHNDLLAAFSGETCLGVAQYIDGLFFLYIANPPKEADQTIDLRYYSATLKNIFEAKKAFTFIADDCKGSIAAPLEPSFLKTD
;
A
#
# COMPACT_ATOMS: atom_id res chain seq x y z
N MET A 1 -46.68 -20.98 -44.91
CA MET A 1 -47.25 -19.77 -45.56
C MET A 1 -46.24 -18.65 -45.41
N LYS A 2 -45.57 -18.30 -46.52
CA LYS A 2 -44.90 -17.01 -46.72
C LYS A 2 -45.93 -15.99 -47.18
N PRO A 3 -45.80 -14.70 -46.91
CA PRO A 3 -45.28 -13.82 -47.95
C PRO A 3 -44.45 -12.65 -47.40
N HIS A 4 -43.45 -12.31 -48.12
CA HIS A 4 -43.25 -11.16 -49.04
C HIS A 4 -42.76 -9.88 -48.45
N ILE A 5 -41.52 -9.59 -48.86
CA ILE A 5 -40.83 -8.29 -48.87
C ILE A 5 -41.45 -7.39 -50.00
N PRO A 6 -41.43 -6.06 -49.89
CA PRO A 6 -40.68 -5.39 -50.95
C PRO A 6 -39.71 -4.31 -50.45
N ASN A 7 -38.60 -4.27 -51.20
CA ASN A 7 -37.64 -3.15 -51.34
C ASN A 7 -38.34 -1.84 -51.69
N LEU A 8 -37.81 -0.73 -51.23
CA LEU A 8 -37.76 0.48 -52.04
C LEU A 8 -36.49 1.27 -51.74
N LEU A 9 -35.66 1.38 -52.76
CA LEU A 9 -34.60 2.37 -52.94
C LEU A 9 -35.14 3.78 -52.84
N SER A 10 -34.39 4.70 -52.23
CA SER A 10 -34.32 6.09 -52.75
C SER A 10 -32.99 6.75 -52.38
N LEU A 11 -32.24 7.02 -53.42
CA LEU A 11 -31.09 7.92 -53.44
C LEU A 11 -31.54 9.35 -53.11
N ALA A 12 -30.76 10.06 -52.32
CA ALA A 12 -30.62 11.51 -52.47
C ALA A 12 -29.23 11.90 -51.93
N ALA A 13 -28.33 12.19 -52.88
CA ALA A 13 -27.08 12.84 -52.65
C ALA A 13 -27.34 14.35 -52.40
N CYS A 14 -26.81 14.86 -51.29
CA CYS A 14 -26.68 16.29 -51.16
C CYS A 14 -25.34 16.60 -50.53
N GLY A 15 -24.39 16.98 -51.35
CA GLY A 15 -23.08 17.48 -50.94
C GLY A 15 -23.22 18.81 -50.21
N LEU A 16 -22.60 18.93 -49.07
CA LEU A 16 -22.36 20.19 -48.42
C LEU A 16 -20.89 20.26 -48.03
N LEU A 17 -20.11 20.93 -48.86
CA LEU A 17 -18.76 21.33 -48.57
C LEU A 17 -18.80 22.39 -47.45
N LEU A 18 -18.49 22.02 -46.23
CA LEU A 18 -18.19 22.93 -45.17
C LEU A 18 -16.66 23.11 -45.10
N ALA A 19 -16.20 24.28 -45.54
CA ALA A 19 -14.86 24.75 -45.33
C ALA A 19 -14.61 24.94 -43.84
N PHE A 20 -13.83 24.04 -43.20
CA PHE A 20 -13.33 24.26 -41.87
C PHE A 20 -12.25 25.34 -41.92
N SER A 21 -12.63 26.54 -41.52
CA SER A 21 -11.71 27.60 -41.14
C SER A 21 -10.83 27.09 -40.03
N ALA A 22 -9.53 27.03 -40.25
CA ALA A 22 -8.55 26.73 -39.23
C ALA A 22 -8.52 27.88 -38.21
N CYS A 23 -9.26 27.75 -37.13
CA CYS A 23 -9.00 28.51 -35.92
C CYS A 23 -7.72 27.96 -35.31
N LYS A 24 -6.69 28.77 -35.39
CA LYS A 24 -5.45 28.63 -34.65
C LYS A 24 -5.84 28.82 -33.16
N SER A 25 -6.07 27.74 -32.46
CA SER A 25 -6.20 27.78 -31.02
C SER A 25 -4.83 28.04 -30.45
N ASP A 26 -4.67 29.19 -29.82
CA ASP A 26 -3.57 29.42 -28.88
C ASP A 26 -3.57 28.28 -27.87
N ASP A 27 -2.44 27.64 -27.80
CA ASP A 27 -2.12 26.54 -26.89
C ASP A 27 -2.04 27.09 -25.46
N ASP A 28 -3.20 27.29 -24.86
CA ASP A 28 -3.29 27.42 -23.40
C ASP A 28 -3.03 26.01 -22.81
N THR A 29 -1.78 25.63 -22.85
CA THR A 29 -1.26 24.52 -22.06
C THR A 29 -1.46 24.90 -20.60
N ILE A 30 -2.58 24.49 -20.04
CA ILE A 30 -2.75 24.43 -18.60
C ILE A 30 -1.55 23.61 -18.09
N PRO A 31 -0.68 24.15 -17.24
CA PRO A 31 0.39 23.38 -16.67
C PRO A 31 -0.26 22.26 -15.86
N GLN A 32 -0.30 21.08 -16.45
CA GLN A 32 -0.60 19.88 -15.69
C GLN A 32 0.46 19.82 -14.60
N PRO A 33 0.10 19.81 -13.31
CA PRO A 33 1.10 19.69 -12.27
C PRO A 33 1.88 18.40 -12.56
N SER A 34 3.12 18.55 -13.00
CA SER A 34 4.10 17.47 -13.01
C SER A 34 4.39 17.08 -11.57
N GLY A 35 3.41 16.56 -10.90
CA GLY A 35 3.61 15.78 -9.69
C GLY A 35 4.42 14.58 -10.13
N THR A 36 5.70 14.57 -9.83
CA THR A 36 6.55 13.39 -9.95
C THR A 36 5.82 12.28 -9.20
N GLN A 37 5.20 11.37 -9.95
CA GLN A 37 4.46 10.26 -9.36
C GLN A 37 5.46 9.43 -8.60
N GLU A 38 5.44 9.53 -7.28
CA GLU A 38 6.40 8.85 -6.43
C GLU A 38 6.32 7.34 -6.69
N THR A 39 7.43 6.77 -7.14
CA THR A 39 7.52 5.34 -7.39
C THR A 39 7.67 4.63 -6.04
N LEU A 40 6.74 3.76 -5.70
CA LEU A 40 6.80 2.97 -4.47
C LEU A 40 7.85 1.86 -4.56
N ALA A 41 8.13 1.37 -5.75
CA ALA A 41 9.17 0.36 -5.96
C ALA A 41 10.57 0.94 -5.72
N SER A 42 11.46 0.10 -5.18
CA SER A 42 12.84 0.40 -4.87
C SER A 42 13.71 -0.84 -5.16
N ASN A 43 14.95 -0.82 -4.73
CA ASN A 43 15.86 -1.98 -4.78
C ASN A 43 16.42 -2.32 -3.39
N LYS A 44 15.71 -1.97 -2.33
CA LYS A 44 16.13 -2.31 -0.97
C LYS A 44 16.13 -3.83 -0.80
N GLU A 45 17.19 -4.36 -0.24
CA GLU A 45 17.29 -5.77 0.09
C GLU A 45 16.35 -6.13 1.25
N LYS A 46 15.97 -7.41 1.32
CA LYS A 46 15.18 -7.93 2.43
C LYS A 46 15.96 -7.76 3.73
N PRO A 47 15.43 -7.01 4.71
CA PRO A 47 16.13 -6.83 5.97
C PRO A 47 16.22 -8.13 6.78
N ALA A 48 17.29 -8.28 7.54
CA ALA A 48 17.51 -9.40 8.44
C ALA A 48 17.00 -9.08 9.86
N TRP A 49 15.79 -8.57 9.99
CA TRP A 49 15.18 -8.35 11.31
C TRP A 49 14.97 -9.69 12.02
N GLN A 50 15.25 -9.72 13.29
CA GLN A 50 15.14 -10.90 14.13
C GLN A 50 14.43 -10.57 15.43
N ASP A 51 13.70 -11.56 15.94
CA ASP A 51 13.13 -11.46 17.28
C ASP A 51 14.26 -11.28 18.30
N PRO A 52 14.01 -10.53 19.36
CA PRO A 52 14.95 -10.45 20.46
C PRO A 52 15.26 -11.83 21.04
N THR A 53 16.54 -12.10 21.25
CA THR A 53 17.00 -13.41 21.76
C THR A 53 17.03 -13.49 23.28
N ASP A 54 16.85 -12.36 23.99
CA ASP A 54 16.91 -12.34 25.43
C ASP A 54 15.68 -12.99 26.05
N GLN A 55 15.94 -14.05 26.80
CA GLN A 55 14.91 -14.87 27.43
C GLN A 55 14.33 -14.23 28.71
N ASP A 56 14.92 -13.14 29.19
CA ASP A 56 14.46 -12.39 30.36
C ASP A 56 13.57 -11.20 29.96
N MET A 57 12.49 -11.48 29.25
CA MET A 57 11.50 -10.45 28.95
C MET A 57 10.32 -10.56 29.93
N PRO A 58 10.40 -9.80 31.04
CA PRO A 58 9.41 -9.92 32.11
C PRO A 58 8.03 -9.42 31.69
N VAL A 59 7.96 -8.63 30.64
CA VAL A 59 6.71 -8.07 30.12
C VAL A 59 6.74 -8.00 28.59
N SER A 60 5.58 -8.21 28.00
CA SER A 60 5.39 -8.16 26.55
C SER A 60 4.02 -7.58 26.22
N MET A 61 3.80 -7.30 24.97
CA MET A 61 2.47 -7.03 24.42
C MET A 61 2.30 -7.72 23.07
N THR A 62 1.08 -7.83 22.60
CA THR A 62 0.78 -8.34 21.26
C THR A 62 0.07 -7.29 20.42
N ALA A 63 0.20 -7.40 19.09
CA ALA A 63 -0.58 -6.59 18.15
C ALA A 63 -1.02 -7.44 16.97
N ILE A 64 -2.25 -7.21 16.50
CA ILE A 64 -2.78 -7.79 15.27
C ILE A 64 -2.96 -6.66 14.28
N ILE A 65 -2.20 -6.70 13.19
CA ILE A 65 -2.02 -5.58 12.27
C ILE A 65 -2.41 -5.99 10.86
N ARG A 66 -3.18 -5.15 10.20
CA ARG A 66 -3.38 -5.21 8.75
C ARG A 66 -2.55 -4.10 8.09
N VAL A 67 -1.65 -4.49 7.20
CA VAL A 67 -0.93 -3.52 6.37
C VAL A 67 -1.80 -3.15 5.18
N ASN A 68 -2.07 -1.86 5.03
CA ASN A 68 -2.86 -1.31 3.94
C ASN A 68 -2.17 -0.06 3.37
N LEU A 69 -1.32 -0.27 2.36
CA LEU A 69 -0.60 0.83 1.71
C LEU A 69 -1.52 1.78 0.94
N SER A 70 -2.75 1.36 0.61
CA SER A 70 -3.73 2.24 -0.05
C SER A 70 -4.16 3.41 0.84
N LEU A 71 -3.99 3.32 2.16
CA LEU A 71 -4.26 4.44 3.07
C LEU A 71 -3.33 5.63 2.80
N SER A 72 -2.07 5.36 2.47
CA SER A 72 -1.05 6.38 2.20
C SER A 72 -0.84 6.62 0.69
N TYR A 73 -1.05 5.61 -0.14
CA TYR A 73 -0.73 5.62 -1.57
C TYR A 73 -1.86 5.06 -2.44
N PRO A 74 -3.07 5.65 -2.41
CA PRO A 74 -4.24 5.06 -3.08
C PRO A 74 -4.08 4.92 -4.60
N GLN A 75 -3.50 5.92 -5.27
CA GLN A 75 -3.33 5.92 -6.72
C GLN A 75 -2.27 4.92 -7.18
N GLN A 76 -1.14 4.87 -6.49
CA GLN A 76 -0.04 3.95 -6.80
C GLN A 76 -0.46 2.49 -6.56
N MET A 77 -1.20 2.24 -5.48
CA MET A 77 -1.72 0.90 -5.18
C MET A 77 -2.79 0.45 -6.17
N ALA A 78 -3.64 1.35 -6.64
CA ALA A 78 -4.59 1.06 -7.71
C ALA A 78 -3.86 0.65 -9.01
N ALA A 79 -2.85 1.41 -9.44
CA ALA A 79 -2.05 1.10 -10.62
C ALA A 79 -1.31 -0.25 -10.51
N ILE A 80 -0.79 -0.58 -9.32
CA ILE A 80 -0.15 -1.88 -9.06
C ILE A 80 -1.16 -3.01 -9.16
N SER A 81 -2.34 -2.84 -8.58
CA SER A 81 -3.41 -3.84 -8.62
C SER A 81 -3.89 -4.15 -10.05
N GLU A 82 -3.95 -3.14 -10.92
CA GLU A 82 -4.31 -3.31 -12.33
C GLU A 82 -3.21 -4.01 -13.16
N SER A 83 -1.94 -3.78 -12.79
CA SER A 83 -0.79 -4.29 -13.54
C SER A 83 -0.33 -5.69 -13.11
N SER A 84 -0.72 -6.14 -11.93
CA SER A 84 -0.15 -7.35 -11.31
C SER A 84 -1.15 -8.49 -11.28
N ALA A 85 -1.01 -9.42 -12.20
CA ALA A 85 -1.70 -10.72 -12.12
C ALA A 85 -1.23 -11.60 -10.92
N SER A 86 -0.28 -11.15 -10.12
CA SER A 86 0.32 -11.96 -9.05
C SER A 86 0.85 -11.19 -7.82
N GLY A 87 0.65 -9.88 -7.74
CA GLY A 87 1.26 -9.05 -6.69
C GLY A 87 0.31 -8.66 -5.56
N GLN A 88 -0.25 -9.64 -4.84
CA GLN A 88 -1.00 -9.32 -3.63
C GLN A 88 -0.03 -8.72 -2.58
N ILE A 89 -0.31 -7.51 -2.14
CA ILE A 89 0.39 -6.83 -1.06
C ILE A 89 -0.62 -6.68 0.09
N PRO A 90 -0.32 -7.19 1.28
CA PRO A 90 0.89 -7.93 1.68
C PRO A 90 0.94 -9.39 1.21
N SER A 91 2.14 -9.97 1.23
CA SER A 91 2.45 -11.34 0.83
C SER A 91 3.21 -12.10 1.94
N HIS A 92 3.32 -13.43 1.82
CA HIS A 92 4.09 -14.28 2.75
C HIS A 92 5.60 -13.96 2.78
N ASN A 93 6.12 -13.26 1.76
CA ASN A 93 7.52 -12.88 1.69
C ASN A 93 7.80 -11.51 2.33
N ASP A 94 6.75 -10.80 2.71
CA ASP A 94 6.85 -9.52 3.36
C ASP A 94 7.23 -9.69 4.83
N LEU A 95 7.80 -8.65 5.42
CA LEU A 95 8.14 -8.63 6.84
C LEU A 95 7.49 -7.41 7.50
N LEU A 96 7.04 -7.60 8.72
CA LEU A 96 6.65 -6.53 9.61
C LEU A 96 7.37 -6.70 10.94
N ALA A 97 7.92 -5.64 11.49
CA ALA A 97 8.59 -5.67 12.78
C ALA A 97 8.33 -4.43 13.60
N ALA A 98 8.37 -4.57 14.93
CA ALA A 98 8.28 -3.49 15.90
C ALA A 98 9.66 -3.00 16.31
N PHE A 99 9.76 -1.71 16.51
CA PHE A 99 11.00 -1.03 16.92
C PHE A 99 10.77 -0.02 18.04
N SER A 100 11.80 0.15 18.86
CA SER A 100 12.01 1.31 19.70
C SER A 100 13.33 1.94 19.26
N GLY A 101 13.26 3.07 18.55
CA GLY A 101 14.41 3.61 17.82
C GLY A 101 14.95 2.59 16.79
N GLU A 102 16.20 2.16 16.97
CA GLU A 102 16.83 1.15 16.10
C GLU A 102 16.76 -0.27 16.67
N THR A 103 16.24 -0.45 17.88
CA THR A 103 16.13 -1.76 18.50
C THR A 103 14.89 -2.49 18.02
N CYS A 104 15.07 -3.67 17.40
CA CYS A 104 13.97 -4.54 17.04
C CYS A 104 13.39 -5.21 18.28
N LEU A 105 12.09 -5.10 18.48
CA LEU A 105 11.36 -5.62 19.63
C LEU A 105 10.54 -6.85 19.32
N GLY A 106 10.43 -7.21 18.05
CA GLY A 106 9.69 -8.38 17.59
C GLY A 106 9.46 -8.36 16.09
N VAL A 107 9.39 -9.55 15.50
CA VAL A 107 9.08 -9.75 14.07
C VAL A 107 7.74 -10.49 13.96
N ALA A 108 6.83 -9.99 13.15
CA ALA A 108 5.49 -10.53 13.02
C ALA A 108 5.44 -11.80 12.18
N GLN A 109 4.51 -12.68 12.51
CA GLN A 109 4.10 -13.79 11.66
C GLN A 109 2.93 -13.35 10.76
N TYR A 110 3.03 -13.63 9.46
CA TYR A 110 1.97 -13.36 8.50
C TYR A 110 1.04 -14.55 8.35
N ILE A 111 -0.23 -14.39 8.69
CA ILE A 111 -1.26 -15.44 8.64
C ILE A 111 -2.54 -14.82 8.10
N ASP A 112 -3.10 -15.37 7.02
CA ASP A 112 -4.40 -15.01 6.45
C ASP A 112 -4.64 -13.50 6.25
N GLY A 113 -3.63 -12.79 5.73
CA GLY A 113 -3.73 -11.36 5.45
C GLY A 113 -3.45 -10.44 6.64
N LEU A 114 -3.12 -11.00 7.80
CA LEU A 114 -2.81 -10.28 9.03
C LEU A 114 -1.39 -10.57 9.52
N PHE A 115 -0.81 -9.61 10.20
CA PHE A 115 0.46 -9.76 10.90
C PHE A 115 0.19 -9.89 12.40
N PHE A 116 0.64 -11.00 12.97
CA PHE A 116 0.58 -11.28 14.41
C PHE A 116 1.96 -10.96 14.99
N LEU A 117 2.02 -9.94 15.81
CA LEU A 117 3.25 -9.39 16.33
C LEU A 117 3.30 -9.57 17.84
N TYR A 118 4.36 -10.24 18.30
CA TYR A 118 4.73 -10.28 19.71
C TYR A 118 5.82 -9.23 19.92
N ILE A 119 5.67 -8.37 20.90
CA ILE A 119 6.56 -7.23 21.17
C ILE A 119 7.17 -7.41 22.54
N ALA A 120 8.49 -7.51 22.55
CA ALA A 120 9.27 -7.56 23.75
C ALA A 120 9.30 -6.20 24.47
N ASN A 121 9.58 -6.20 25.74
CA ASN A 121 9.71 -5.01 26.54
C ASN A 121 10.76 -4.05 25.96
N PRO A 122 10.39 -2.80 25.59
CA PRO A 122 11.36 -1.81 25.16
C PRO A 122 12.33 -1.44 26.32
N PRO A 123 13.53 -0.95 25.99
CA PRO A 123 14.46 -0.47 27.00
C PRO A 123 13.80 0.56 27.92
N LYS A 124 14.05 0.47 29.23
CA LYS A 124 13.41 1.32 30.26
C LYS A 124 13.59 2.83 30.05
N GLU A 125 14.67 3.22 29.39
CA GLU A 125 15.02 4.61 29.10
C GLU A 125 14.45 5.10 27.75
N ALA A 126 13.88 4.19 26.94
CA ALA A 126 13.29 4.55 25.67
C ALA A 126 11.87 5.12 25.84
N ASP A 127 11.49 5.97 24.93
CA ASP A 127 10.09 6.33 24.74
C ASP A 127 9.28 5.02 24.55
N GLN A 128 8.21 4.88 25.30
CA GLN A 128 7.35 3.67 25.21
C GLN A 128 6.56 3.60 23.90
N THR A 129 6.87 4.48 22.95
CA THR A 129 6.25 4.46 21.61
C THR A 129 6.90 3.41 20.73
N ILE A 130 6.06 2.70 19.99
CA ILE A 130 6.45 1.65 19.06
C ILE A 130 6.37 2.19 17.64
N ASP A 131 7.47 2.09 16.92
CA ASP A 131 7.53 2.27 15.48
C ASP A 131 7.33 0.91 14.80
N LEU A 132 6.65 0.90 13.65
CA LEU A 132 6.52 -0.29 12.82
C LEU A 132 7.27 -0.09 11.52
N ARG A 133 8.05 -1.10 11.12
CA ARG A 133 8.69 -1.14 9.81
C ARG A 133 8.17 -2.33 9.01
N TYR A 134 7.71 -2.04 7.80
CA TYR A 134 7.16 -3.03 6.88
C TYR A 134 8.01 -3.09 5.62
N TYR A 135 8.55 -4.27 5.31
CA TYR A 135 9.23 -4.56 4.05
C TYR A 135 8.28 -5.26 3.10
N SER A 136 8.05 -4.68 1.93
CA SER A 136 7.33 -5.32 0.85
C SER A 136 8.30 -6.00 -0.12
N ALA A 137 8.23 -7.31 -0.23
CA ALA A 137 9.03 -8.09 -1.17
C ALA A 137 8.69 -7.78 -2.63
N THR A 138 7.44 -7.45 -2.92
CA THR A 138 6.97 -7.06 -4.26
C THR A 138 7.53 -5.70 -4.67
N LEU A 139 7.50 -4.72 -3.78
CA LEU A 139 8.00 -3.36 -4.04
C LEU A 139 9.48 -3.22 -3.77
N LYS A 140 10.12 -4.22 -3.13
CA LYS A 140 11.51 -4.18 -2.64
C LYS A 140 11.79 -2.88 -1.89
N ASN A 141 10.90 -2.51 -0.99
CA ASN A 141 11.00 -1.26 -0.26
C ASN A 141 10.55 -1.42 1.20
N ILE A 142 11.00 -0.50 2.04
CA ILE A 142 10.64 -0.42 3.44
C ILE A 142 9.72 0.79 3.64
N PHE A 143 8.65 0.57 4.38
CA PHE A 143 7.69 1.57 4.81
C PHE A 143 7.68 1.63 6.33
N GLU A 144 7.49 2.80 6.90
CA GLU A 144 7.53 3.02 8.34
C GLU A 144 6.25 3.70 8.83
N ALA A 145 5.71 3.22 9.92
CA ALA A 145 4.68 3.89 10.69
C ALA A 145 5.29 4.31 12.04
N LYS A 146 5.71 5.57 12.12
CA LYS A 146 6.29 6.14 13.33
C LYS A 146 5.24 6.32 14.41
N LYS A 147 5.62 6.02 15.66
CA LYS A 147 4.75 6.16 16.84
C LYS A 147 3.38 5.52 16.63
N ALA A 148 3.38 4.32 16.03
CA ALA A 148 2.16 3.60 15.67
C ALA A 148 1.24 3.37 16.87
N PHE A 149 1.82 3.07 18.02
CA PHE A 149 1.12 2.96 19.31
C PHE A 149 2.12 3.00 20.49
N THR A 150 1.58 3.04 21.70
CA THR A 150 2.38 2.99 22.93
C THR A 150 2.44 1.55 23.44
N PHE A 151 3.60 1.12 23.89
CA PHE A 151 3.79 -0.15 24.60
C PHE A 151 3.05 -0.11 25.94
N ILE A 152 2.22 -1.10 26.18
CA ILE A 152 1.53 -1.34 27.45
C ILE A 152 1.70 -2.82 27.76
N ALA A 153 2.30 -3.13 28.90
CA ALA A 153 2.53 -4.49 29.34
C ALA A 153 1.21 -5.30 29.36
N ASP A 154 1.27 -6.53 28.85
CA ASP A 154 0.16 -7.48 28.80
C ASP A 154 -1.07 -7.02 27.98
N ASP A 155 -0.93 -5.92 27.22
CA ASP A 155 -1.98 -5.43 26.33
C ASP A 155 -1.98 -6.13 24.96
N CYS A 156 -3.11 -6.06 24.27
CA CYS A 156 -3.27 -6.52 22.90
C CYS A 156 -3.88 -5.41 22.05
N LYS A 157 -3.14 -4.94 21.04
CA LYS A 157 -3.62 -3.94 20.08
C LYS A 157 -4.26 -4.61 18.87
N GLY A 158 -5.50 -4.24 18.60
CA GLY A 158 -6.29 -4.81 17.51
C GLY A 158 -6.82 -6.22 17.84
N SER A 159 -7.57 -6.76 16.90
CA SER A 159 -8.10 -8.13 16.94
C SER A 159 -8.24 -8.65 15.50
N ILE A 160 -8.55 -9.94 15.33
CA ILE A 160 -8.80 -10.51 14.00
C ILE A 160 -9.97 -9.79 13.30
N ALA A 161 -11.03 -9.46 14.05
CA ALA A 161 -12.20 -8.79 13.52
C ALA A 161 -11.99 -7.27 13.29
N ALA A 162 -11.10 -6.65 14.07
CA ALA A 162 -10.77 -5.23 14.01
C ALA A 162 -9.26 -5.03 14.18
N PRO A 163 -8.45 -5.40 13.17
CA PRO A 163 -7.00 -5.25 13.23
C PRO A 163 -6.60 -3.78 13.27
N LEU A 164 -5.45 -3.48 13.85
CA LEU A 164 -4.84 -2.17 13.75
C LEU A 164 -4.38 -1.91 12.31
N GLU A 165 -4.71 -0.76 11.75
CA GLU A 165 -4.33 -0.35 10.39
C GLU A 165 -3.51 0.96 10.45
N PRO A 166 -2.22 0.90 10.78
CA PRO A 166 -1.37 2.10 10.82
C PRO A 166 -1.07 2.62 9.43
N SER A 167 -0.86 3.94 9.34
CA SER A 167 -0.45 4.59 8.09
C SER A 167 1.06 4.42 7.89
N PHE A 168 1.45 3.74 6.83
CA PHE A 168 2.84 3.50 6.48
C PHE A 168 3.32 4.50 5.44
N LEU A 169 4.48 5.10 5.68
CA LEU A 169 5.15 6.00 4.74
C LEU A 169 6.46 5.37 4.27
N LYS A 170 6.79 5.60 3.00
CA LYS A 170 8.05 5.13 2.41
C LYS A 170 9.23 5.77 3.14
N THR A 171 10.24 4.97 3.43
CA THR A 171 11.52 5.46 3.95
C THR A 171 12.46 5.80 2.80
N ASP A 172 13.15 6.91 2.90
CA ASP A 172 14.17 7.33 1.94
C ASP A 172 15.38 6.39 1.89
#